data_770248c5cd4f3e19e402e2253b507035
#
_entry.id   770248c5cd4f3e19e402e2253b507035
#
_cell.length_a   1.000
_cell.length_b   1.000
_cell.length_c   1.000
_cell.angle_alpha   90.00
_cell.angle_beta   90.00
_cell.angle_gamma   90.00
#
_symmetry.space_group_name_H-M   'P 1'
#
loop_
_entity.id
_entity.type
_entity.pdbx_description
1 polymer ?
#
loop_
_entity_poly.entity_id
_entity_poly.type
_entity_poly.pdbx_seq_one_letter_code
_entity_poly.pdbx_strand_id
1 'polypeptide(L)'
;MLNEESDLFLSHVEPVLAVKDVTETVEYWHKVLGFPNKWTWGEPPNHGGVTWQGVFIQFSQYPKLASVSQGNSIFIRVKNLENFYHFHKSKNADIVEPLENKPWGLAGYTVRDLNGYYVIFAGPPISDHPKSQPVPETVRIIPRIPTASEYLALISAVGWDKNYDHSLTEKILRAPVHGVVAEHENQVIGCALLLSDEASFYYVKDVMVHPDWQRKRVGSMLMKELAAWLDANAPLHAYVGLFTGERLASFYKQFDFAPVLGMHRSVRRIEK
;
A
#
# COMPACT_ATOMS: atom_id res chain seq x y z
N MET A 1 -21.78 42.86 3.02
CA MET A 1 -20.64 42.50 2.17
C MET A 1 -20.71 40.98 1.98
N LEU A 2 -21.13 40.57 0.80
CA LEU A 2 -21.15 39.15 0.44
C LEU A 2 -19.70 38.68 0.32
N ASN A 3 -19.35 37.58 0.94
CA ASN A 3 -18.03 36.93 0.81
C ASN A 3 -17.90 36.42 -0.62
N GLU A 4 -17.37 37.22 -1.54
CA GLU A 4 -17.20 36.86 -2.95
C GLU A 4 -16.23 35.68 -3.15
N GLU A 5 -15.42 35.29 -2.16
CA GLU A 5 -14.54 34.13 -2.21
C GLU A 5 -15.26 32.78 -2.03
N SER A 6 -16.53 32.76 -1.55
CA SER A 6 -17.24 31.50 -1.31
C SER A 6 -17.88 30.88 -2.56
N ASP A 7 -17.99 31.64 -3.65
CA ASP A 7 -18.63 31.16 -4.90
C ASP A 7 -17.63 30.73 -5.98
N LEU A 8 -16.33 30.88 -5.74
CA LEU A 8 -15.27 30.42 -6.64
C LEU A 8 -14.85 28.99 -6.27
N PHE A 9 -15.11 28.04 -7.17
CA PHE A 9 -14.81 26.63 -6.96
C PHE A 9 -14.08 26.04 -8.16
N LEU A 10 -12.87 25.52 -7.95
CA LEU A 10 -12.12 24.73 -8.95
C LEU A 10 -12.39 23.24 -8.75
N SER A 11 -13.00 22.59 -9.74
CA SER A 11 -13.33 21.16 -9.63
C SER A 11 -12.12 20.27 -9.88
N HIS A 12 -11.43 20.45 -11.02
CA HIS A 12 -10.25 19.66 -11.43
C HIS A 12 -9.54 20.31 -12.62
N VAL A 13 -8.43 19.71 -13.03
CA VAL A 13 -7.66 20.11 -14.22
C VAL A 13 -7.70 18.95 -15.22
N GLU A 14 -7.95 19.29 -16.49
CA GLU A 14 -7.92 18.35 -17.62
C GLU A 14 -6.87 18.82 -18.63
N PRO A 15 -5.69 18.20 -18.69
CA PRO A 15 -4.71 18.51 -19.73
C PRO A 15 -5.24 18.10 -21.10
N VAL A 16 -5.07 18.97 -22.09
CA VAL A 16 -5.40 18.70 -23.49
C VAL A 16 -4.09 18.57 -24.28
N LEU A 17 -3.82 17.37 -24.78
CA LEU A 17 -2.59 17.06 -25.52
C LEU A 17 -2.82 17.13 -27.02
N ALA A 18 -1.87 17.78 -27.73
CA ALA A 18 -1.84 17.74 -29.18
C ALA A 18 -1.34 16.37 -29.66
N VAL A 19 -2.11 15.68 -30.50
CA VAL A 19 -1.75 14.34 -30.97
C VAL A 19 -1.79 14.26 -32.50
N LYS A 20 -1.10 13.28 -33.05
CA LYS A 20 -1.07 13.03 -34.49
C LYS A 20 -2.39 12.44 -34.97
N ASP A 21 -2.90 11.47 -34.24
CA ASP A 21 -4.17 10.77 -34.47
C ASP A 21 -4.87 10.54 -33.14
N VAL A 22 -6.11 11.03 -33.02
CA VAL A 22 -6.90 10.94 -31.80
C VAL A 22 -7.35 9.51 -31.54
N THR A 23 -7.80 8.80 -32.59
CA THR A 23 -8.32 7.44 -32.44
C THR A 23 -7.24 6.49 -31.97
N GLU A 24 -6.07 6.54 -32.60
CA GLU A 24 -4.91 5.73 -32.22
C GLU A 24 -4.44 6.04 -30.81
N THR A 25 -4.40 7.32 -30.44
CA THR A 25 -3.98 7.76 -29.10
C THR A 25 -4.94 7.29 -28.01
N VAL A 26 -6.24 7.47 -28.20
CA VAL A 26 -7.28 7.02 -27.27
C VAL A 26 -7.22 5.50 -27.07
N GLU A 27 -7.03 4.74 -28.15
CA GLU A 27 -6.89 3.28 -28.09
C GLU A 27 -5.62 2.85 -27.36
N TYR A 28 -4.49 3.53 -27.56
CA TYR A 28 -3.24 3.27 -26.84
C TYR A 28 -3.41 3.51 -25.34
N TRP A 29 -3.94 4.66 -24.95
CA TRP A 29 -4.14 4.99 -23.54
C TRP A 29 -5.14 4.03 -22.88
N HIS A 30 -6.14 3.57 -23.61
CA HIS A 30 -7.09 2.56 -23.11
C HIS A 30 -6.45 1.17 -22.96
N LYS A 31 -5.81 0.65 -24.02
CA LYS A 31 -5.33 -0.75 -24.06
C LYS A 31 -3.99 -0.94 -23.38
N VAL A 32 -3.08 0.03 -23.52
CA VAL A 32 -1.69 -0.07 -23.03
C VAL A 32 -1.52 0.60 -21.68
N LEU A 33 -2.07 1.83 -21.50
CA LEU A 33 -1.99 2.52 -20.22
C LEU A 33 -3.14 2.17 -19.26
N GLY A 34 -4.16 1.44 -19.73
CA GLY A 34 -5.19 0.82 -18.90
C GLY A 34 -6.34 1.71 -18.47
N PHE A 35 -6.49 2.88 -19.06
CA PHE A 35 -7.63 3.76 -18.76
C PHE A 35 -8.96 3.10 -19.12
N PRO A 36 -9.88 2.84 -18.19
CA PRO A 36 -11.06 2.03 -18.45
C PRO A 36 -12.09 2.75 -19.34
N ASN A 37 -12.18 4.07 -19.23
CA ASN A 37 -13.16 4.86 -19.97
C ASN A 37 -12.47 5.67 -21.05
N LYS A 38 -13.09 5.71 -22.23
CA LYS A 38 -12.62 6.45 -23.40
C LYS A 38 -13.79 7.01 -24.19
N TRP A 39 -13.53 8.07 -24.93
CA TRP A 39 -14.49 8.70 -25.84
C TRP A 39 -13.77 9.40 -27.00
N THR A 40 -14.48 9.60 -28.10
CA THR A 40 -14.04 10.38 -29.26
C THR A 40 -15.17 11.25 -29.76
N TRP A 41 -14.84 12.36 -30.42
CA TRP A 41 -15.77 13.31 -30.99
C TRP A 41 -15.28 13.78 -32.36
N GLY A 42 -16.26 14.04 -33.29
CA GLY A 42 -16.02 14.45 -34.67
C GLY A 42 -16.12 13.29 -35.68
N GLU A 43 -16.33 13.63 -36.96
CA GLU A 43 -16.42 12.68 -38.08
C GLU A 43 -15.55 13.19 -39.22
N PRO A 44 -14.32 12.71 -39.45
CA PRO A 44 -13.59 11.75 -38.60
C PRO A 44 -13.24 12.33 -37.22
N PRO A 45 -12.94 11.48 -36.20
CA PRO A 45 -12.61 11.94 -34.86
C PRO A 45 -11.38 12.88 -34.83
N ASN A 46 -11.56 14.07 -34.27
CA ASN A 46 -10.51 15.06 -34.14
C ASN A 46 -10.29 15.53 -32.67
N HIS A 47 -11.13 15.06 -31.75
CA HIS A 47 -11.03 15.28 -30.34
C HIS A 47 -11.42 13.98 -29.58
N GLY A 48 -10.87 13.76 -28.40
CA GLY A 48 -11.18 12.57 -27.63
C GLY A 48 -10.51 12.61 -26.25
N GLY A 49 -10.71 11.55 -25.47
CA GLY A 49 -10.08 11.50 -24.17
C GLY A 49 -10.23 10.17 -23.47
N VAL A 50 -9.58 10.05 -22.33
CA VAL A 50 -9.65 8.92 -21.43
C VAL A 50 -9.85 9.40 -20.00
N THR A 51 -10.55 8.56 -19.19
CA THR A 51 -10.77 8.89 -17.78
C THR A 51 -10.57 7.67 -16.89
N TRP A 52 -10.04 7.92 -15.70
CA TRP A 52 -9.89 6.90 -14.66
C TRP A 52 -9.84 7.54 -13.26
N GLN A 53 -10.84 7.28 -12.40
CA GLN A 53 -10.85 7.66 -10.97
C GLN A 53 -10.44 9.13 -10.70
N GLY A 54 -11.04 10.07 -11.43
CA GLY A 54 -10.76 11.50 -11.28
C GLY A 54 -9.53 12.01 -12.05
N VAL A 55 -8.87 11.15 -12.82
CA VAL A 55 -7.87 11.56 -13.82
C VAL A 55 -8.54 11.66 -15.17
N PHE A 56 -8.44 12.83 -15.80
CA PHE A 56 -9.05 13.15 -17.09
C PHE A 56 -7.94 13.66 -18.02
N ILE A 57 -7.78 13.02 -19.18
CA ILE A 57 -6.80 13.44 -20.20
C ILE A 57 -7.53 13.57 -21.52
N GLN A 58 -7.40 14.72 -22.17
CA GLN A 58 -7.98 15.00 -23.47
C GLN A 58 -6.92 15.03 -24.55
N PHE A 59 -7.34 14.72 -25.77
CA PHE A 59 -6.48 14.70 -26.96
C PHE A 59 -7.16 15.51 -28.08
N SER A 60 -6.39 16.39 -28.72
CA SER A 60 -6.84 17.15 -29.89
C SER A 60 -5.91 16.89 -31.07
N GLN A 61 -6.47 16.69 -32.24
CA GLN A 61 -5.69 16.38 -33.44
C GLN A 61 -4.99 17.63 -34.00
N TYR A 62 -3.73 17.80 -33.63
CA TYR A 62 -2.84 18.84 -34.13
C TYR A 62 -1.47 18.26 -34.48
N PRO A 63 -1.32 17.57 -35.64
CA PRO A 63 -0.08 16.82 -35.96
C PRO A 63 1.18 17.66 -35.93
N LYS A 64 1.11 18.93 -36.40
CA LYS A 64 2.25 19.87 -36.37
C LYS A 64 2.66 20.23 -34.93
N LEU A 65 1.70 20.51 -34.06
CA LEU A 65 1.96 20.82 -32.67
C LEU A 65 2.44 19.56 -31.93
N ALA A 66 1.85 18.40 -32.18
CA ALA A 66 2.28 17.14 -31.59
C ALA A 66 3.76 16.82 -31.86
N SER A 67 4.26 17.13 -33.07
CA SER A 67 5.67 16.86 -33.42
C SER A 67 6.68 17.72 -32.67
N VAL A 68 6.29 18.92 -32.19
CA VAL A 68 7.16 19.82 -31.40
C VAL A 68 6.88 19.75 -29.90
N SER A 69 5.82 19.05 -29.48
CA SER A 69 5.45 18.85 -28.07
C SER A 69 6.04 17.57 -27.47
N GLN A 70 6.85 16.83 -28.21
CA GLN A 70 7.54 15.65 -27.71
C GLN A 70 8.45 16.00 -26.51
N GLY A 71 8.49 15.12 -25.51
CA GLY A 71 9.24 15.35 -24.28
C GLY A 71 8.49 16.13 -23.20
N ASN A 72 7.33 16.73 -23.49
CA ASN A 72 6.46 17.25 -22.44
C ASN A 72 5.92 16.11 -21.57
N SER A 73 5.71 16.39 -20.29
CA SER A 73 5.35 15.36 -19.32
C SER A 73 4.01 15.61 -18.63
N ILE A 74 3.34 14.51 -18.27
CA ILE A 74 2.19 14.47 -17.40
C ILE A 74 2.57 13.66 -16.16
N PHE A 75 2.25 14.17 -14.98
CA PHE A 75 2.53 13.54 -13.71
C PHE A 75 1.23 12.98 -13.11
N ILE A 76 1.12 11.66 -12.99
CA ILE A 76 -0.06 10.97 -12.46
C ILE A 76 0.29 10.32 -11.12
N ARG A 77 -0.44 10.70 -10.06
CA ARG A 77 -0.30 10.08 -8.74
C ARG A 77 -1.11 8.80 -8.68
N VAL A 78 -0.48 7.70 -8.24
CA VAL A 78 -1.11 6.39 -8.06
C VAL A 78 -0.83 5.80 -6.68
N LYS A 79 -1.76 5.02 -6.15
CA LYS A 79 -1.60 4.38 -4.83
C LYS A 79 -0.82 3.07 -4.90
N ASN A 80 -1.04 2.26 -5.93
CA ASN A 80 -0.44 0.93 -6.11
C ASN A 80 0.58 0.94 -7.26
N LEU A 81 1.64 1.70 -7.09
CA LEU A 81 2.60 2.02 -8.16
C LEU A 81 3.25 0.77 -8.79
N GLU A 82 3.64 -0.22 -7.97
CA GLU A 82 4.24 -1.46 -8.47
C GLU A 82 3.27 -2.26 -9.36
N ASN A 83 1.98 -2.30 -9.00
CA ASN A 83 0.97 -2.97 -9.81
C ASN A 83 0.79 -2.29 -11.17
N PHE A 84 0.79 -0.95 -11.21
CA PHE A 84 0.77 -0.18 -12.47
C PHE A 84 2.01 -0.46 -13.31
N TYR A 85 3.20 -0.49 -12.71
CA TYR A 85 4.45 -0.80 -13.40
C TYR A 85 4.42 -2.19 -14.04
N HIS A 86 4.01 -3.23 -13.27
CA HIS A 86 3.89 -4.58 -13.78
C HIS A 86 2.82 -4.71 -14.87
N PHE A 87 1.69 -4.02 -14.72
CA PHE A 87 0.65 -3.96 -15.74
C PHE A 87 1.19 -3.35 -17.03
N HIS A 88 1.79 -2.16 -16.99
CA HIS A 88 2.37 -1.51 -18.17
C HIS A 88 3.47 -2.34 -18.83
N LYS A 89 4.31 -3.00 -18.03
CA LYS A 89 5.32 -3.93 -18.53
C LYS A 89 4.70 -5.13 -19.25
N SER A 90 3.60 -5.68 -18.73
CA SER A 90 2.87 -6.80 -19.37
C SER A 90 2.19 -6.40 -20.68
N LYS A 91 1.89 -5.09 -20.85
CA LYS A 91 1.32 -4.51 -22.06
C LYS A 91 2.36 -4.01 -23.06
N ASN A 92 3.65 -4.25 -22.80
CA ASN A 92 4.77 -3.74 -23.60
C ASN A 92 4.75 -2.21 -23.78
N ALA A 93 4.32 -1.47 -22.76
CA ALA A 93 4.44 -0.02 -22.74
C ALA A 93 5.92 0.38 -22.84
N ASP A 94 6.22 1.47 -23.55
CA ASP A 94 7.58 1.99 -23.72
C ASP A 94 8.06 2.67 -22.41
N ILE A 95 8.56 1.86 -21.48
CA ILE A 95 9.08 2.33 -20.19
C ILE A 95 10.50 2.89 -20.41
N VAL A 96 10.62 4.20 -20.43
CA VAL A 96 11.89 4.91 -20.66
C VAL A 96 12.70 5.16 -19.37
N GLU A 97 12.03 5.22 -18.23
CA GLU A 97 12.66 5.22 -16.91
C GLU A 97 12.05 4.11 -16.07
N PRO A 98 12.87 3.22 -15.50
CA PRO A 98 12.35 2.12 -14.67
C PRO A 98 11.81 2.62 -13.34
N LEU A 99 11.04 1.76 -12.67
CA LEU A 99 10.52 2.03 -11.35
C LEU A 99 11.65 2.09 -10.32
N GLU A 100 11.79 3.23 -9.66
CA GLU A 100 12.79 3.47 -8.62
C GLU A 100 12.30 4.51 -7.60
N ASN A 101 12.92 4.51 -6.43
CA ASN A 101 12.73 5.57 -5.44
C ASN A 101 13.44 6.85 -5.92
N LYS A 102 12.77 7.98 -5.83
CA LYS A 102 13.29 9.28 -6.23
C LYS A 102 13.73 10.10 -4.99
N PRO A 103 14.74 10.98 -5.11
CA PRO A 103 15.28 11.74 -3.97
C PRO A 103 14.27 12.60 -3.22
N TRP A 104 13.16 12.98 -3.89
CA TRP A 104 12.08 13.80 -3.29
C TRP A 104 11.02 12.99 -2.52
N GLY A 105 11.30 11.73 -2.15
CA GLY A 105 10.45 10.96 -1.25
C GLY A 105 9.28 10.22 -1.90
N LEU A 106 9.27 10.09 -3.22
CA LEU A 106 8.32 9.26 -3.97
C LEU A 106 9.08 8.17 -4.73
N ALA A 107 8.37 7.11 -5.12
CA ALA A 107 8.80 6.26 -6.21
C ALA A 107 8.09 6.66 -7.51
N GLY A 108 8.69 6.32 -8.65
CA GLY A 108 8.09 6.60 -9.95
C GLY A 108 8.81 5.90 -11.09
N TYR A 109 8.11 5.80 -12.21
CA TYR A 109 8.63 5.38 -13.51
C TYR A 109 7.98 6.20 -14.62
N THR A 110 8.59 6.21 -15.79
CA THR A 110 8.15 7.02 -16.92
C THR A 110 7.85 6.12 -18.11
N VAL A 111 6.65 6.28 -18.68
CA VAL A 111 6.25 5.69 -19.96
C VAL A 111 6.27 6.78 -21.01
N ARG A 112 6.86 6.51 -22.17
CA ARG A 112 6.72 7.34 -23.35
C ARG A 112 5.51 6.85 -24.17
N ASP A 113 4.54 7.72 -24.40
CA ASP A 113 3.40 7.40 -25.24
C ASP A 113 3.76 7.45 -26.75
N LEU A 114 2.83 7.03 -27.58
CA LEU A 114 3.02 6.98 -29.04
C LEU A 114 3.21 8.35 -29.71
N ASN A 115 2.86 9.45 -29.03
CA ASN A 115 3.09 10.82 -29.50
C ASN A 115 4.39 11.43 -28.99
N GLY A 116 5.11 10.71 -28.08
CA GLY A 116 6.36 11.15 -27.47
C GLY A 116 6.17 11.94 -26.18
N TYR A 117 4.99 11.95 -25.58
CA TYR A 117 4.77 12.48 -24.23
C TYR A 117 5.30 11.53 -23.18
N TYR A 118 5.87 12.08 -22.12
CA TYR A 118 6.29 11.33 -20.95
C TYR A 118 5.15 11.27 -19.93
N VAL A 119 4.65 10.10 -19.65
CA VAL A 119 3.65 9.86 -18.62
C VAL A 119 4.37 9.31 -17.39
N ILE A 120 4.51 10.16 -16.38
CA ILE A 120 5.20 9.84 -15.13
C ILE A 120 4.16 9.30 -14.15
N PHE A 121 4.27 8.03 -13.82
CA PHE A 121 3.47 7.41 -12.75
C PHE A 121 4.28 7.45 -11.47
N ALA A 122 3.73 8.08 -10.42
CA ALA A 122 4.42 8.22 -9.15
C ALA A 122 3.48 7.93 -7.97
N GLY A 123 4.05 7.36 -6.92
CA GLY A 123 3.32 6.96 -5.71
C GLY A 123 4.21 6.98 -4.47
N PRO A 124 3.74 6.39 -3.38
CA PRO A 124 4.57 6.18 -2.20
C PRO A 124 5.89 5.50 -2.57
N PRO A 125 6.97 5.75 -1.82
CA PRO A 125 8.23 5.05 -2.05
C PRO A 125 8.00 3.55 -2.10
N ILE A 126 8.56 2.90 -3.12
CA ILE A 126 8.68 1.45 -3.08
C ILE A 126 9.66 1.12 -1.95
N SER A 127 9.31 0.16 -1.15
CA SER A 127 10.29 -0.37 -0.23
C SER A 127 11.44 -0.94 -1.10
N ASP A 128 12.69 -0.60 -0.78
CA ASP A 128 13.90 -1.17 -1.40
C ASP A 128 14.01 -2.68 -1.12
N HIS A 129 12.89 -3.34 -1.09
CA HIS A 129 12.74 -4.68 -0.62
C HIS A 129 12.69 -5.61 -1.82
N PRO A 130 13.67 -6.46 -1.99
CA PRO A 130 13.59 -7.52 -2.96
C PRO A 130 12.29 -8.29 -2.76
N LYS A 131 11.68 -8.75 -3.87
CA LYS A 131 10.48 -9.61 -3.87
C LYS A 131 10.59 -10.60 -2.72
N SER A 132 9.51 -10.76 -1.94
CA SER A 132 9.49 -11.66 -0.78
C SER A 132 10.17 -12.99 -1.13
N GLN A 133 11.28 -13.27 -0.49
CA GLN A 133 11.95 -14.55 -0.66
C GLN A 133 11.00 -15.67 -0.22
N PRO A 134 11.09 -16.86 -0.81
CA PRO A 134 10.33 -18.00 -0.33
C PRO A 134 10.66 -18.21 1.15
N VAL A 135 9.64 -18.60 1.92
CA VAL A 135 9.84 -18.99 3.33
C VAL A 135 10.82 -20.17 3.33
N PRO A 136 11.90 -20.11 4.10
CA PRO A 136 12.74 -21.28 4.29
C PRO A 136 11.88 -22.43 4.87
N GLU A 137 12.01 -23.63 4.34
CA GLU A 137 11.25 -24.82 4.76
C GLU A 137 11.38 -25.13 6.26
N THR A 138 12.39 -24.58 6.90
CA THR A 138 12.71 -24.75 8.32
C THR A 138 11.95 -23.81 9.27
N VAL A 139 11.15 -22.87 8.76
CA VAL A 139 10.32 -21.98 9.60
C VAL A 139 9.03 -22.67 9.99
N ARG A 140 8.79 -22.81 11.29
CA ARG A 140 7.56 -23.40 11.86
C ARG A 140 6.73 -22.34 12.55
N ILE A 141 5.41 -22.40 12.39
CA ILE A 141 4.46 -21.59 13.16
C ILE A 141 3.89 -22.45 14.29
N ILE A 142 3.95 -21.94 15.50
CA ILE A 142 3.53 -22.66 16.69
C ILE A 142 2.47 -21.81 17.43
N PRO A 143 1.26 -22.34 17.67
CA PRO A 143 0.20 -21.63 18.37
C PRO A 143 0.48 -21.62 19.87
N ARG A 144 1.25 -20.64 20.31
CA ARG A 144 1.56 -20.35 21.73
C ARG A 144 1.92 -18.88 21.91
N ILE A 145 1.77 -18.40 23.12
CA ILE A 145 2.29 -17.11 23.54
C ILE A 145 3.83 -17.24 23.70
N PRO A 146 4.64 -16.25 23.28
CA PRO A 146 6.08 -16.26 23.50
C PRO A 146 6.40 -16.20 25.01
N THR A 147 7.52 -16.77 25.42
CA THR A 147 8.08 -16.54 26.75
C THR A 147 8.55 -15.09 26.92
N ALA A 148 8.73 -14.62 28.15
CA ALA A 148 9.21 -13.27 28.41
C ALA A 148 10.56 -12.99 27.73
N SER A 149 11.48 -13.95 27.74
CA SER A 149 12.79 -13.81 27.09
C SER A 149 12.68 -13.72 25.57
N GLU A 150 11.86 -14.54 24.94
CA GLU A 150 11.61 -14.50 23.49
C GLU A 150 10.96 -13.19 23.05
N TYR A 151 9.98 -12.74 23.82
CA TYR A 151 9.27 -11.49 23.56
C TYR A 151 10.20 -10.28 23.69
N LEU A 152 11.01 -10.20 24.75
CA LEU A 152 11.99 -9.13 24.92
C LEU A 152 13.07 -9.12 23.85
N ALA A 153 13.52 -10.29 23.40
CA ALA A 153 14.45 -10.38 22.28
C ALA A 153 13.86 -9.79 21.00
N LEU A 154 12.56 -10.06 20.72
CA LEU A 154 11.87 -9.46 19.57
C LEU A 154 11.66 -7.96 19.72
N ILE A 155 11.27 -7.46 20.92
CA ILE A 155 11.13 -6.02 21.22
C ILE A 155 12.43 -5.29 20.90
N SER A 156 13.56 -5.84 21.37
CA SER A 156 14.89 -5.28 21.11
C SER A 156 15.24 -5.33 19.62
N ALA A 157 15.04 -6.46 18.98
CA ALA A 157 15.35 -6.64 17.57
C ALA A 157 14.59 -5.68 16.64
N VAL A 158 13.29 -5.39 16.94
CA VAL A 158 12.48 -4.43 16.16
C VAL A 158 12.66 -2.97 16.58
N GLY A 159 13.52 -2.69 17.59
CA GLY A 159 13.87 -1.34 18.04
C GLY A 159 12.80 -0.65 18.89
N TRP A 160 11.97 -1.39 19.60
CA TRP A 160 10.90 -0.84 20.46
C TRP A 160 11.35 -0.61 21.92
N ASP A 161 12.58 -0.95 22.29
CA ASP A 161 13.13 -0.82 23.65
C ASP A 161 12.95 0.56 24.27
N LYS A 162 13.09 1.62 23.48
CA LYS A 162 13.11 3.01 23.98
C LYS A 162 11.85 3.42 24.75
N ASN A 163 10.73 2.78 24.47
CA ASN A 163 9.42 3.13 25.03
C ASN A 163 8.78 1.93 25.76
N TYR A 164 9.57 0.90 26.08
CA TYR A 164 9.07 -0.33 26.63
C TYR A 164 9.54 -0.52 28.09
N ASP A 165 8.58 -0.72 29.00
CA ASP A 165 8.86 -1.04 30.39
C ASP A 165 9.01 -2.56 30.56
N HIS A 166 10.25 -3.02 30.65
CA HIS A 166 10.60 -4.44 30.78
C HIS A 166 9.99 -5.10 32.01
N SER A 167 9.72 -4.34 33.08
CA SER A 167 9.14 -4.87 34.32
C SER A 167 7.69 -5.33 34.14
N LEU A 168 7.02 -4.86 33.09
CA LEU A 168 5.63 -5.19 32.77
C LEU A 168 5.48 -6.41 31.83
N THR A 169 6.57 -6.99 31.33
CA THR A 169 6.54 -8.05 30.31
C THR A 169 5.68 -9.23 30.72
N GLU A 170 5.87 -9.77 31.91
CA GLU A 170 5.07 -10.90 32.44
C GLU A 170 3.58 -10.55 32.51
N LYS A 171 3.25 -9.33 32.90
CA LYS A 171 1.85 -8.87 32.95
C LYS A 171 1.25 -8.74 31.54
N ILE A 172 2.04 -8.25 30.57
CA ILE A 172 1.62 -8.11 29.19
C ILE A 172 1.32 -9.47 28.57
N LEU A 173 2.17 -10.49 28.84
CA LEU A 173 2.03 -11.82 28.25
C LEU A 173 0.94 -12.69 28.91
N ARG A 174 0.40 -12.27 30.05
CA ARG A 174 -0.76 -12.91 30.68
C ARG A 174 -2.11 -12.45 30.10
N ALA A 175 -2.13 -11.33 29.40
CA ALA A 175 -3.36 -10.73 28.88
C ALA A 175 -3.88 -11.32 27.56
N PRO A 176 -3.04 -11.80 26.62
CA PRO A 176 -3.50 -12.39 25.38
C PRO A 176 -4.32 -13.66 25.60
N VAL A 177 -5.45 -13.78 24.89
CA VAL A 177 -6.28 -15.02 24.86
C VAL A 177 -5.69 -16.05 23.91
N HIS A 178 -4.88 -15.58 22.93
CA HIS A 178 -4.18 -16.44 21.98
C HIS A 178 -2.90 -15.76 21.53
N GLY A 179 -1.95 -16.56 21.03
CA GLY A 179 -0.71 -16.08 20.44
C GLY A 179 -0.11 -17.11 19.51
N VAL A 180 0.74 -16.63 18.61
CA VAL A 180 1.49 -17.47 17.69
C VAL A 180 2.94 -17.01 17.65
N VAL A 181 3.87 -17.96 17.54
CA VAL A 181 5.28 -17.68 17.32
C VAL A 181 5.77 -18.34 16.03
N ALA A 182 6.70 -17.68 15.36
CA ALA A 182 7.47 -18.27 14.27
C ALA A 182 8.83 -18.69 14.82
N GLU A 183 9.20 -19.94 14.60
CA GLU A 183 10.46 -20.53 15.03
C GLU A 183 11.32 -20.97 13.83
N HIS A 184 12.61 -20.74 13.95
CA HIS A 184 13.64 -21.30 13.08
C HIS A 184 14.79 -21.82 13.94
N GLU A 185 15.20 -23.07 13.76
CA GLU A 185 16.30 -23.70 14.53
C GLU A 185 16.19 -23.47 16.06
N ASN A 186 14.97 -23.65 16.60
CA ASN A 186 14.63 -23.44 18.01
C ASN A 186 14.76 -21.99 18.52
N GLN A 187 14.89 -21.01 17.62
CA GLN A 187 14.86 -19.60 17.96
C GLN A 187 13.54 -18.97 17.50
N VAL A 188 12.91 -18.17 18.34
CA VAL A 188 11.74 -17.40 17.98
C VAL A 188 12.17 -16.19 17.14
N ILE A 189 11.71 -16.15 15.91
CA ILE A 189 12.01 -15.12 14.91
C ILE A 189 10.85 -14.17 14.65
N GLY A 190 9.68 -14.41 15.25
CA GLY A 190 8.52 -13.55 15.18
C GLY A 190 7.38 -14.01 16.08
N CYS A 191 6.46 -13.12 16.37
CA CYS A 191 5.22 -13.44 17.09
C CYS A 191 4.06 -12.55 16.66
N ALA A 192 2.84 -12.96 17.01
CA ALA A 192 1.64 -12.14 17.00
C ALA A 192 0.75 -12.54 18.19
N LEU A 193 0.12 -11.56 18.82
CA LEU A 193 -0.71 -11.75 20.01
C LEU A 193 -2.14 -11.30 19.74
N LEU A 194 -3.10 -11.90 20.44
CA LEU A 194 -4.51 -11.58 20.36
C LEU A 194 -5.08 -11.29 21.75
N LEU A 195 -5.52 -10.06 21.95
CA LEU A 195 -6.28 -9.65 23.15
C LEU A 195 -7.77 -9.72 22.85
N SER A 196 -8.61 -10.02 23.87
CA SER A 196 -10.05 -10.08 23.66
C SER A 196 -10.80 -10.03 24.99
N ASP A 197 -12.08 -9.67 24.92
CA ASP A 197 -13.10 -9.95 25.93
C ASP A 197 -13.77 -11.34 25.71
N GLU A 198 -13.29 -12.10 24.70
CA GLU A 198 -13.80 -13.42 24.27
C GLU A 198 -15.27 -13.39 23.83
N ALA A 199 -15.83 -12.23 23.57
CA ALA A 199 -17.23 -12.06 23.22
C ALA A 199 -17.42 -11.18 21.97
N SER A 200 -17.07 -9.91 22.07
CA SER A 200 -17.45 -8.93 21.05
C SER A 200 -16.27 -8.27 20.34
N PHE A 201 -15.09 -8.30 20.94
CA PHE A 201 -13.95 -7.55 20.45
C PHE A 201 -12.63 -8.31 20.60
N TYR A 202 -11.89 -8.36 19.51
CA TYR A 202 -10.54 -8.91 19.42
C TYR A 202 -9.58 -7.84 18.95
N TYR A 203 -8.36 -7.81 19.50
CA TYR A 203 -7.32 -6.87 19.13
C TYR A 203 -6.01 -7.58 18.80
N VAL A 204 -5.58 -7.49 17.55
CA VAL A 204 -4.28 -8.02 17.13
C VAL A 204 -3.19 -7.07 17.60
N LYS A 205 -2.28 -7.61 18.41
CA LYS A 205 -1.22 -6.88 19.09
C LYS A 205 0.15 -7.48 18.79
N ASP A 206 1.16 -6.61 18.71
CA ASP A 206 2.57 -6.98 18.68
C ASP A 206 2.92 -8.02 17.59
N VAL A 207 2.49 -7.73 16.34
CA VAL A 207 2.95 -8.51 15.18
C VAL A 207 4.39 -8.11 14.90
N MET A 208 5.32 -8.92 15.41
CA MET A 208 6.77 -8.68 15.32
C MET A 208 7.45 -9.75 14.51
N VAL A 209 8.39 -9.35 13.66
CA VAL A 209 9.29 -10.26 12.93
C VAL A 209 10.70 -9.70 13.04
N HIS A 210 11.64 -10.53 13.47
CA HIS A 210 13.06 -10.18 13.55
C HIS A 210 13.53 -9.58 12.21
N PRO A 211 14.31 -8.48 12.19
CA PRO A 211 14.70 -7.78 10.96
C PRO A 211 15.27 -8.71 9.88
N ASP A 212 16.12 -9.66 10.24
CA ASP A 212 16.71 -10.62 9.30
C ASP A 212 15.68 -11.57 8.65
N TRP A 213 14.49 -11.67 9.24
CA TRP A 213 13.40 -12.53 8.79
C TRP A 213 12.20 -11.78 8.22
N GLN A 214 12.26 -10.46 8.24
CA GLN A 214 11.26 -9.65 7.55
C GLN A 214 11.30 -9.90 6.05
N ARG A 215 10.15 -9.70 5.37
CA ARG A 215 9.98 -9.89 3.91
C ARG A 215 10.19 -11.32 3.40
N LYS A 216 10.44 -12.26 4.27
CA LYS A 216 10.48 -13.70 4.00
C LYS A 216 9.11 -14.36 4.30
N ARG A 217 8.01 -13.60 4.23
CA ARG A 217 6.63 -14.03 4.48
C ARG A 217 6.33 -14.52 5.90
N VAL A 218 7.25 -14.42 6.83
CA VAL A 218 7.04 -14.86 8.23
C VAL A 218 5.85 -14.13 8.86
N GLY A 219 5.74 -12.81 8.70
CA GLY A 219 4.56 -12.07 9.18
C GLY A 219 3.24 -12.53 8.56
N SER A 220 3.24 -12.93 7.28
CA SER A 220 2.05 -13.48 6.64
C SER A 220 1.68 -14.86 7.18
N MET A 221 2.66 -15.68 7.56
CA MET A 221 2.39 -16.97 8.19
C MET A 221 1.78 -16.79 9.59
N LEU A 222 2.34 -15.88 10.39
CA LEU A 222 1.80 -15.53 11.72
C LEU A 222 0.35 -15.06 11.61
N MET A 223 0.08 -14.12 10.69
CA MET A 223 -1.27 -13.58 10.51
C MET A 223 -2.26 -14.61 9.97
N LYS A 224 -1.84 -15.51 9.08
CA LYS A 224 -2.70 -16.60 8.59
C LYS A 224 -3.13 -17.54 9.70
N GLU A 225 -2.21 -17.93 10.57
CA GLU A 225 -2.51 -18.80 11.71
C GLU A 225 -3.45 -18.09 12.69
N LEU A 226 -3.19 -16.81 12.97
CA LEU A 226 -4.03 -16.03 13.87
C LEU A 226 -5.43 -15.80 13.29
N ALA A 227 -5.56 -15.56 11.98
CA ALA A 227 -6.85 -15.45 11.31
C ALA A 227 -7.60 -16.78 11.31
N ALA A 228 -6.95 -17.89 11.05
CA ALA A 228 -7.55 -19.22 11.12
C ALA A 228 -8.07 -19.54 12.52
N TRP A 229 -7.34 -19.15 13.56
CA TRP A 229 -7.82 -19.29 14.94
C TRP A 229 -9.05 -18.42 15.21
N LEU A 230 -9.07 -17.16 14.74
CA LEU A 230 -10.21 -16.26 14.86
C LEU A 230 -11.45 -16.84 14.18
N ASP A 231 -11.31 -17.32 12.95
CA ASP A 231 -12.42 -17.90 12.18
C ASP A 231 -13.02 -19.15 12.87
N ALA A 232 -12.19 -19.89 13.61
CA ALA A 232 -12.61 -21.10 14.30
C ALA A 232 -13.20 -20.83 15.70
N ASN A 233 -12.79 -19.76 16.39
CA ASN A 233 -13.05 -19.58 17.82
C ASN A 233 -13.82 -18.29 18.16
N ALA A 234 -13.71 -17.23 17.36
CA ALA A 234 -14.39 -15.98 17.65
C ALA A 234 -15.89 -16.08 17.36
N PRO A 235 -16.76 -15.47 18.19
CA PRO A 235 -18.19 -15.39 17.88
C PRO A 235 -18.47 -14.67 16.57
N LEU A 236 -19.51 -15.13 15.86
CA LEU A 236 -19.97 -14.45 14.64
C LEU A 236 -20.29 -12.98 14.94
N HIS A 237 -19.85 -12.07 14.06
CA HIS A 237 -19.98 -10.63 14.22
C HIS A 237 -19.08 -9.96 15.27
N ALA A 238 -18.13 -10.67 15.88
CA ALA A 238 -17.10 -10.02 16.69
C ALA A 238 -16.25 -9.06 15.85
N TYR A 239 -15.89 -7.92 16.44
CA TYR A 239 -14.98 -6.99 15.80
C TYR A 239 -13.53 -7.39 16.05
N VAL A 240 -12.72 -7.40 14.98
CA VAL A 240 -11.28 -7.60 15.09
C VAL A 240 -10.57 -6.34 14.65
N GLY A 241 -9.80 -5.71 15.54
CA GLY A 241 -9.09 -4.47 15.27
C GLY A 241 -7.58 -4.58 15.47
N LEU A 242 -6.84 -3.62 14.90
CA LEU A 242 -5.43 -3.39 15.15
C LEU A 242 -5.07 -1.92 14.89
N PHE A 243 -3.98 -1.45 15.48
CA PHE A 243 -3.37 -0.18 15.11
C PHE A 243 -2.12 -0.43 14.29
N THR A 244 -1.99 0.27 13.16
CA THR A 244 -0.82 0.16 12.28
C THR A 244 -0.56 1.49 11.57
N GLY A 245 0.67 1.68 11.09
CA GLY A 245 0.98 2.79 10.19
C GLY A 245 0.47 2.53 8.77
N GLU A 246 0.20 3.59 8.01
CA GLU A 246 -0.31 3.52 6.63
C GLU A 246 0.52 2.59 5.72
N ARG A 247 1.83 2.51 5.95
CA ARG A 247 2.75 1.65 5.17
C ARG A 247 2.41 0.16 5.24
N LEU A 248 1.76 -0.28 6.32
CA LEU A 248 1.39 -1.68 6.52
C LEU A 248 -0.08 -1.97 6.20
N ALA A 249 -0.87 -0.97 5.80
CA ALA A 249 -2.28 -1.16 5.48
C ALA A 249 -2.49 -2.21 4.37
N SER A 250 -1.65 -2.21 3.33
CA SER A 250 -1.70 -3.20 2.25
C SER A 250 -1.37 -4.62 2.72
N PHE A 251 -0.49 -4.75 3.73
CA PHE A 251 -0.18 -6.04 4.34
C PHE A 251 -1.39 -6.61 5.08
N TYR A 252 -2.06 -5.81 5.92
CA TYR A 252 -3.21 -6.28 6.68
C TYR A 252 -4.48 -6.47 5.83
N LYS A 253 -4.62 -5.75 4.72
CA LYS A 253 -5.70 -5.95 3.75
C LYS A 253 -5.78 -7.38 3.19
N GLN A 254 -4.65 -8.11 3.15
CA GLN A 254 -4.60 -9.52 2.72
C GLN A 254 -5.31 -10.48 3.69
N PHE A 255 -5.67 -10.00 4.88
CA PHE A 255 -6.35 -10.71 5.97
C PHE A 255 -7.69 -10.04 6.29
N ASP A 256 -8.32 -9.42 5.30
CA ASP A 256 -9.63 -8.77 5.34
C ASP A 256 -9.76 -7.56 6.28
N PHE A 257 -8.62 -7.00 6.75
CA PHE A 257 -8.64 -5.74 7.48
C PHE A 257 -8.86 -4.55 6.53
N ALA A 258 -9.84 -3.72 6.85
CA ALA A 258 -10.11 -2.45 6.16
C ALA A 258 -9.72 -1.26 7.04
N PRO A 259 -9.18 -0.17 6.48
CA PRO A 259 -8.94 1.05 7.24
C PRO A 259 -10.23 1.64 7.80
N VAL A 260 -10.22 1.92 9.10
CA VAL A 260 -11.29 2.66 9.79
C VAL A 260 -10.68 3.81 10.58
N LEU A 261 -11.46 4.83 10.87
CA LEU A 261 -11.01 5.92 11.73
C LEU A 261 -10.94 5.44 13.18
N GLY A 262 -9.73 5.40 13.72
CA GLY A 262 -9.47 5.13 15.13
C GLY A 262 -8.92 6.37 15.83
N MET A 263 -9.19 6.50 17.13
CA MET A 263 -8.61 7.54 17.99
C MET A 263 -7.89 6.88 19.16
N HIS A 264 -6.74 7.44 19.55
CA HIS A 264 -5.99 6.96 20.70
C HIS A 264 -5.53 8.11 21.59
N ARG A 265 -5.27 7.80 22.84
CA ARG A 265 -4.60 8.73 23.77
C ARG A 265 -3.60 7.98 24.63
N SER A 266 -2.49 8.61 24.94
CA SER A 266 -1.55 8.13 25.96
C SER A 266 -2.04 8.51 27.36
N VAL A 267 -1.85 7.60 28.32
CA VAL A 267 -2.08 7.91 29.73
C VAL A 267 -0.98 8.85 30.20
N ARG A 268 -1.35 10.00 30.73
CA ARG A 268 -0.44 10.98 31.35
C ARG A 268 -0.73 11.03 32.84
N ARG A 269 0.28 10.87 33.66
CA ARG A 269 0.20 11.22 35.08
C ARG A 269 0.54 12.70 35.22
N ILE A 270 -0.36 13.48 35.80
CA ILE A 270 -0.05 14.83 36.24
C ILE A 270 0.72 14.61 37.54
N GLU A 271 2.01 14.94 37.55
CA GLU A 271 2.76 15.05 38.80
C GLU A 271 2.09 16.14 39.65
N LYS A 272 1.66 15.77 40.86
CA LYS A 272 1.06 16.67 41.85
C LYS A 272 2.12 17.49 42.54
#